data_810f1b71f182c22197897c560ec251b8
#
_entry.id   810f1b71f182c22197897c560ec251b8
#
_cell.length_a   1.000
_cell.length_b   1.000
_cell.length_c   1.000
_cell.angle_alpha   90.00
_cell.angle_beta   90.00
_cell.angle_gamma   90.00
#
_symmetry.space_group_name_H-M   'P 1'
#
loop_
_entity.id
_entity.type
_entity.pdbx_description
1 polymer ?
#
loop_
_entity_poly.entity_id
_entity_poly.type
_entity_poly.pdbx_seq_one_letter_code
_entity_poly.pdbx_strand_id
1 'polypeptide(L)'
;MEKLGIYIHIPFCIAKCPYCDFYSVTFQEQTADDYCKQIIRALSNAPGQGRKVDSVYFGGGTPVLLGERLVRILNAVREHFELTEDCEVTLEANPAAMSFSQLQTLYQGGFNRISMGVQSASDTELARLGRLHSFEQAKQSVMMAQQAGFENVSVDLMLGTPGQNEQSVDHFIQTFSDSGVQHISGYLLKIEPGTPFARQHIEKVCPDEETSADLYLHTIEQMERHGFLQYEVSNFAKPGFESRHNLKYWNCEEYLGIGPAAHSFLDGKRFYFERDLKGFLQAENVWELTKSDGEGGDLFEYLMLRLRLVKGVKLSELHDRFGEQTQPIAERAAFLQKHGLLLFDGERISLTPKGFLISNSIIVDLLEYC
;
A
#
# COMPACT_ATOMS: atom_id res chain seq x y z
N MET A 1 -9.67 -13.90 18.86
CA MET A 1 -8.57 -14.00 17.88
C MET A 1 -8.61 -12.75 17.03
N GLU A 2 -7.47 -12.15 16.79
CA GLU A 2 -7.35 -11.04 15.85
C GLU A 2 -7.76 -11.48 14.45
N LYS A 3 -8.35 -10.55 13.69
CA LYS A 3 -8.78 -10.81 12.32
C LYS A 3 -7.57 -10.78 11.39
N LEU A 4 -7.53 -11.70 10.43
CA LEU A 4 -6.44 -11.85 9.47
C LEU A 4 -6.64 -10.92 8.26
N GLY A 5 -5.56 -10.36 7.71
CA GLY A 5 -5.53 -9.79 6.36
C GLY A 5 -5.04 -10.84 5.36
N ILE A 6 -5.55 -10.84 4.14
CA ILE A 6 -5.02 -11.67 3.03
C ILE A 6 -4.51 -10.75 1.93
N TYR A 7 -3.23 -10.88 1.58
CA TYR A 7 -2.62 -10.21 0.42
C TYR A 7 -2.37 -11.21 -0.70
N ILE A 8 -2.86 -10.93 -1.89
CA ILE A 8 -2.61 -11.76 -3.07
C ILE A 8 -1.79 -10.95 -4.07
N HIS A 9 -0.54 -11.37 -4.27
CA HIS A 9 0.36 -10.71 -5.20
C HIS A 9 0.07 -11.15 -6.63
N ILE A 10 -0.27 -10.23 -7.52
CA ILE A 10 -0.50 -10.52 -8.94
C ILE A 10 0.68 -10.00 -9.75
N PRO A 11 1.59 -10.88 -10.22
CA PRO A 11 2.87 -10.48 -10.79
C PRO A 11 2.81 -10.14 -12.29
N PHE A 12 1.73 -9.53 -12.78
CA PHE A 12 1.56 -9.29 -14.21
C PHE A 12 1.45 -7.81 -14.52
N CYS A 13 2.18 -7.35 -15.56
CA CYS A 13 2.04 -6.03 -16.15
C CYS A 13 2.05 -6.14 -17.68
N ILE A 14 1.36 -5.23 -18.38
CA ILE A 14 1.50 -5.07 -19.84
C ILE A 14 2.89 -4.52 -20.14
N ALA A 15 3.31 -3.48 -19.39
CA ALA A 15 4.64 -2.88 -19.46
C ALA A 15 5.06 -2.49 -18.03
N LYS A 16 6.34 -2.69 -17.70
CA LYS A 16 6.89 -2.30 -16.41
C LYS A 16 7.32 -0.83 -16.46
N CYS A 17 6.80 -0.03 -15.54
CA CYS A 17 7.17 1.39 -15.41
C CYS A 17 8.66 1.52 -15.03
N PRO A 18 9.39 2.53 -15.53
CA PRO A 18 10.84 2.66 -15.33
C PRO A 18 11.26 2.93 -13.88
N TYR A 19 10.34 3.37 -13.01
CA TYR A 19 10.59 3.59 -11.58
C TYR A 19 10.24 2.38 -10.71
N CYS A 20 9.46 1.41 -11.23
CA CYS A 20 8.84 0.37 -10.41
C CYS A 20 9.82 -0.75 -10.02
N ASP A 21 9.92 -1.03 -8.71
CA ASP A 21 10.68 -2.18 -8.17
C ASP A 21 9.79 -3.39 -7.86
N PHE A 22 8.47 -3.27 -7.91
CA PHE A 22 7.59 -4.40 -7.64
C PHE A 22 7.87 -5.55 -8.58
N TYR A 23 7.83 -6.77 -8.04
CA TYR A 23 8.02 -7.96 -8.85
C TYR A 23 6.87 -8.12 -9.84
N SER A 24 7.20 -8.10 -11.11
CA SER A 24 6.22 -8.33 -12.17
C SER A 24 6.89 -8.87 -13.43
N VAL A 25 6.12 -9.62 -14.20
CA VAL A 25 6.46 -10.17 -15.52
C VAL A 25 5.47 -9.69 -16.56
N THR A 26 5.82 -9.80 -17.84
CA THR A 26 4.90 -9.48 -18.92
C THR A 26 3.68 -10.41 -18.90
N PHE A 27 2.48 -9.83 -18.97
CA PHE A 27 1.23 -10.58 -18.99
C PHE A 27 1.15 -11.53 -20.20
N GLN A 28 0.75 -12.78 -19.95
CA GLN A 28 0.44 -13.80 -20.94
C GLN A 28 -0.78 -14.61 -20.45
N GLU A 29 -1.79 -14.76 -21.31
CA GLU A 29 -3.07 -15.42 -20.94
C GLU A 29 -2.89 -16.80 -20.34
N GLN A 30 -2.09 -17.68 -20.98
CA GLN A 30 -1.86 -19.04 -20.47
C GLN A 30 -1.19 -19.02 -19.09
N THR A 31 -0.18 -18.18 -18.90
CA THR A 31 0.50 -18.05 -17.61
C THR A 31 -0.44 -17.52 -16.53
N ALA A 32 -1.34 -16.59 -16.88
CA ALA A 32 -2.36 -16.06 -15.98
C ALA A 32 -3.39 -17.13 -15.56
N ASP A 33 -3.79 -18.03 -16.48
CA ASP A 33 -4.66 -19.16 -16.17
C ASP A 33 -4.00 -20.14 -15.20
N ASP A 34 -2.76 -20.51 -15.47
CA ASP A 34 -2.01 -21.43 -14.62
C ASP A 34 -1.72 -20.82 -13.25
N TYR A 35 -1.45 -19.51 -13.22
CA TYR A 35 -1.28 -18.75 -11.98
C TYR A 35 -2.57 -18.74 -11.13
N CYS A 36 -3.72 -18.46 -11.74
CA CYS A 36 -5.01 -18.51 -11.06
C CYS A 36 -5.27 -19.87 -10.42
N LYS A 37 -5.04 -20.98 -11.16
CA LYS A 37 -5.18 -22.34 -10.63
C LYS A 37 -4.24 -22.59 -9.44
N GLN A 38 -2.99 -22.12 -9.55
CA GLN A 38 -2.00 -22.32 -8.49
C GLN A 38 -2.33 -21.50 -7.23
N ILE A 39 -2.82 -20.27 -7.35
CA ILE A 39 -3.29 -19.48 -6.19
C ILE A 39 -4.49 -20.17 -5.53
N ILE A 40 -5.47 -20.66 -6.29
CA ILE A 40 -6.62 -21.40 -5.76
C ILE A 40 -6.15 -22.65 -5.00
N ARG A 41 -5.20 -23.40 -5.57
CA ARG A 41 -4.57 -24.56 -4.90
C ARG A 41 -3.80 -24.14 -3.64
N ALA A 42 -3.08 -23.00 -3.67
CA ALA A 42 -2.38 -22.49 -2.51
C ALA A 42 -3.35 -22.16 -1.35
N LEU A 43 -4.49 -21.58 -1.67
CA LEU A 43 -5.54 -21.24 -0.68
C LEU A 43 -6.10 -22.49 -0.01
N SER A 44 -6.26 -23.61 -0.73
CA SER A 44 -6.78 -24.86 -0.16
C SER A 44 -5.85 -25.54 0.87
N ASN A 45 -4.57 -25.14 0.92
CA ASN A 45 -3.58 -25.63 1.87
C ASN A 45 -2.93 -24.49 2.69
N ALA A 46 -3.54 -23.30 2.68
CA ALA A 46 -2.97 -22.12 3.32
C ALA A 46 -2.91 -22.26 4.86
N PRO A 47 -1.85 -21.75 5.50
CA PRO A 47 -1.87 -21.60 6.95
C PRO A 47 -2.98 -20.63 7.37
N GLY A 48 -3.55 -20.85 8.56
CA GLY A 48 -4.60 -19.99 9.11
C GLY A 48 -5.99 -20.17 8.50
N GLN A 49 -6.26 -21.29 7.79
CA GLN A 49 -7.61 -21.63 7.31
C GLN A 49 -8.65 -21.59 8.43
N GLY A 50 -9.88 -21.19 8.10
CA GLY A 50 -10.98 -21.05 9.06
C GLY A 50 -10.89 -19.80 9.95
N ARG A 51 -9.84 -19.00 9.86
CA ARG A 51 -9.74 -17.73 10.59
C ARG A 51 -10.67 -16.67 9.97
N LYS A 52 -11.11 -15.73 10.81
CA LYS A 52 -11.86 -14.56 10.35
C LYS A 52 -10.94 -13.59 9.61
N VAL A 53 -11.40 -13.16 8.42
CA VAL A 53 -10.68 -12.25 7.53
C VAL A 53 -11.51 -10.97 7.37
N ASP A 54 -10.91 -9.82 7.63
CA ASP A 54 -11.55 -8.51 7.49
C ASP A 54 -10.99 -7.65 6.36
N SER A 55 -9.90 -8.11 5.71
CA SER A 55 -9.38 -7.48 4.51
C SER A 55 -8.74 -8.49 3.55
N VAL A 56 -9.05 -8.35 2.26
CA VAL A 56 -8.40 -9.07 1.16
C VAL A 56 -7.88 -8.04 0.16
N TYR A 57 -6.60 -8.09 -0.15
CA TYR A 57 -5.94 -7.12 -1.02
C TYR A 57 -5.28 -7.81 -2.21
N PHE A 58 -5.69 -7.45 -3.42
CA PHE A 58 -5.08 -7.90 -4.66
C PHE A 58 -4.18 -6.78 -5.20
N GLY A 59 -2.87 -6.97 -5.12
CA GLY A 59 -1.88 -5.96 -5.48
C GLY A 59 -0.68 -6.50 -6.23
N GLY A 60 0.32 -5.65 -6.44
CA GLY A 60 1.63 -6.00 -6.98
C GLY A 60 1.94 -5.43 -8.35
N GLY A 61 1.61 -6.13 -9.42
CA GLY A 61 1.77 -5.65 -10.79
C GLY A 61 0.55 -4.84 -11.24
N THR A 62 -0.34 -5.46 -12.00
CA THR A 62 -1.61 -4.88 -12.46
C THR A 62 -2.68 -5.96 -12.33
N PRO A 63 -3.27 -6.16 -11.15
CA PRO A 63 -4.19 -7.24 -10.87
C PRO A 63 -5.38 -7.33 -11.83
N VAL A 64 -5.91 -6.20 -12.25
CA VAL A 64 -7.07 -6.14 -13.16
C VAL A 64 -6.88 -6.87 -14.51
N LEU A 65 -5.64 -7.15 -14.90
CA LEU A 65 -5.33 -7.95 -16.10
C LEU A 65 -5.85 -9.40 -15.99
N LEU A 66 -6.07 -9.90 -14.79
CA LEU A 66 -6.65 -11.24 -14.59
C LEU A 66 -8.16 -11.29 -14.88
N GLY A 67 -8.86 -10.15 -14.94
CA GLY A 67 -10.29 -10.11 -15.23
C GLY A 67 -11.11 -10.99 -14.29
N GLU A 68 -12.01 -11.81 -14.82
CA GLU A 68 -12.89 -12.72 -14.04
C GLU A 68 -12.14 -13.75 -13.19
N ARG A 69 -10.86 -14.03 -13.49
CA ARG A 69 -10.02 -14.92 -12.66
C ARG A 69 -9.89 -14.40 -11.22
N LEU A 70 -9.94 -13.07 -11.02
CA LEU A 70 -9.93 -12.46 -9.70
C LEU A 70 -11.13 -12.88 -8.87
N VAL A 71 -12.32 -12.93 -9.46
CA VAL A 71 -13.54 -13.40 -8.78
C VAL A 71 -13.41 -14.88 -8.38
N ARG A 72 -12.79 -15.71 -9.25
CA ARG A 72 -12.53 -17.12 -8.93
C ARG A 72 -11.58 -17.28 -7.75
N ILE A 73 -10.52 -16.47 -7.69
CA ILE A 73 -9.57 -16.46 -6.57
C ILE A 73 -10.29 -15.98 -5.28
N LEU A 74 -11.07 -14.90 -5.36
CA LEU A 74 -11.83 -14.41 -4.20
C LEU A 74 -12.85 -15.44 -3.68
N ASN A 75 -13.49 -16.20 -4.55
CA ASN A 75 -14.36 -17.29 -4.15
C ASN A 75 -13.59 -18.40 -3.43
N ALA A 76 -12.39 -18.75 -3.89
CA ALA A 76 -11.53 -19.70 -3.16
C ALA A 76 -11.10 -19.16 -1.79
N VAL A 77 -10.89 -17.83 -1.64
CA VAL A 77 -10.69 -17.23 -0.31
C VAL A 77 -11.91 -17.48 0.59
N ARG A 78 -13.13 -17.26 0.07
CA ARG A 78 -14.39 -17.49 0.83
C ARG A 78 -14.63 -18.96 1.20
N GLU A 79 -14.13 -19.89 0.40
CA GLU A 79 -14.24 -21.33 0.68
C GLU A 79 -13.35 -21.78 1.85
N HIS A 80 -12.20 -21.11 2.05
CA HIS A 80 -11.19 -21.54 3.01
C HIS A 80 -11.04 -20.64 4.23
N PHE A 81 -11.62 -19.43 4.19
CA PHE A 81 -11.58 -18.43 5.26
C PHE A 81 -12.95 -17.84 5.54
N GLU A 82 -13.20 -17.41 6.77
CA GLU A 82 -14.45 -16.75 7.18
C GLU A 82 -14.32 -15.23 6.95
N LEU A 83 -14.81 -14.71 5.83
CA LEU A 83 -14.83 -13.27 5.59
C LEU A 83 -15.88 -12.60 6.50
N THR A 84 -15.50 -11.49 7.15
CA THR A 84 -16.46 -10.68 7.90
C THR A 84 -17.45 -10.01 6.94
N GLU A 85 -18.66 -9.68 7.44
CA GLU A 85 -19.70 -9.03 6.63
C GLU A 85 -19.22 -7.70 6.00
N ASP A 86 -18.35 -6.98 6.73
CA ASP A 86 -17.74 -5.71 6.34
C ASP A 86 -16.33 -5.86 5.76
N CYS A 87 -15.95 -7.05 5.29
CA CYS A 87 -14.60 -7.29 4.77
C CYS A 87 -14.25 -6.32 3.63
N GLU A 88 -13.11 -5.62 3.78
CA GLU A 88 -12.56 -4.80 2.70
C GLU A 88 -11.91 -5.70 1.65
N VAL A 89 -12.40 -5.65 0.41
CA VAL A 89 -11.82 -6.39 -0.71
C VAL A 89 -11.28 -5.41 -1.74
N THR A 90 -9.99 -5.17 -1.70
CA THR A 90 -9.29 -4.18 -2.52
C THR A 90 -8.71 -4.78 -3.78
N LEU A 91 -8.79 -4.01 -4.86
CA LEU A 91 -8.19 -4.30 -6.16
C LEU A 91 -7.34 -3.13 -6.64
N GLU A 92 -6.07 -3.39 -6.95
CA GLU A 92 -5.23 -2.41 -7.67
C GLU A 92 -5.51 -2.43 -9.17
N ALA A 93 -5.52 -1.24 -9.76
CA ALA A 93 -5.79 -1.04 -11.18
C ALA A 93 -4.89 0.03 -11.80
N ASN A 94 -4.62 -0.10 -13.09
CA ASN A 94 -4.11 1.00 -13.90
C ASN A 94 -5.28 1.65 -14.65
N PRO A 95 -5.33 3.00 -14.75
CA PRO A 95 -6.29 3.68 -15.61
C PRO A 95 -6.26 3.15 -17.05
N ALA A 96 -7.39 3.14 -17.72
CA ALA A 96 -7.59 2.63 -19.09
C ALA A 96 -7.29 1.11 -19.27
N ALA A 97 -7.02 0.37 -18.20
CA ALA A 97 -6.76 -1.08 -18.27
C ALA A 97 -8.05 -1.93 -18.24
N MET A 98 -9.22 -1.33 -18.03
CA MET A 98 -10.49 -2.05 -17.87
C MET A 98 -11.64 -1.38 -18.61
N SER A 99 -12.58 -2.20 -19.08
CA SER A 99 -13.89 -1.77 -19.55
C SER A 99 -14.88 -1.62 -18.38
N PHE A 100 -15.97 -0.89 -18.61
CA PHE A 100 -17.08 -0.79 -17.64
C PHE A 100 -17.65 -2.17 -17.25
N SER A 101 -17.83 -3.06 -18.23
CA SER A 101 -18.36 -4.41 -17.97
C SER A 101 -17.45 -5.25 -17.07
N GLN A 102 -16.14 -5.12 -17.23
CA GLN A 102 -15.17 -5.80 -16.32
C GLN A 102 -15.24 -5.24 -14.91
N LEU A 103 -15.31 -3.91 -14.74
CA LEU A 103 -15.50 -3.27 -13.43
C LEU A 103 -16.79 -3.73 -12.76
N GLN A 104 -17.89 -3.80 -13.51
CA GLN A 104 -19.17 -4.27 -13.01
C GLN A 104 -19.12 -5.74 -12.56
N THR A 105 -18.46 -6.61 -13.35
CA THR A 105 -18.26 -8.02 -12.98
C THR A 105 -17.45 -8.15 -11.68
N LEU A 106 -16.38 -7.36 -11.52
CA LEU A 106 -15.55 -7.38 -10.31
C LEU A 106 -16.34 -6.88 -9.09
N TYR A 107 -17.08 -5.78 -9.23
CA TYR A 107 -17.93 -5.27 -8.15
C TYR A 107 -18.97 -6.30 -7.73
N GLN A 108 -19.70 -6.90 -8.68
CA GLN A 108 -20.68 -7.96 -8.42
C GLN A 108 -20.02 -9.23 -7.84
N GLY A 109 -18.77 -9.50 -8.17
CA GLY A 109 -17.95 -10.55 -7.60
C GLY A 109 -17.55 -10.32 -6.14
N GLY A 110 -17.78 -9.07 -5.62
CA GLY A 110 -17.58 -8.71 -4.22
C GLY A 110 -16.30 -7.91 -3.94
N PHE A 111 -15.67 -7.35 -4.96
CA PHE A 111 -14.67 -6.29 -4.78
C PHE A 111 -15.38 -5.00 -4.40
N ASN A 112 -15.01 -4.37 -3.30
CA ASN A 112 -15.71 -3.18 -2.77
C ASN A 112 -14.79 -1.95 -2.62
N ARG A 113 -13.48 -2.10 -2.87
CA ARG A 113 -12.50 -1.01 -2.93
C ARG A 113 -11.62 -1.16 -4.16
N ILE A 114 -11.34 -0.04 -4.85
CA ILE A 114 -10.41 -0.02 -5.99
C ILE A 114 -9.37 1.08 -5.80
N SER A 115 -8.08 0.77 -6.04
CA SER A 115 -6.98 1.74 -6.03
C SER A 115 -6.40 1.88 -7.43
N MET A 116 -6.39 3.11 -7.95
CA MET A 116 -5.95 3.40 -9.32
C MET A 116 -4.64 4.17 -9.35
N GLY A 117 -3.61 3.58 -9.94
CA GLY A 117 -2.31 4.21 -10.13
C GLY A 117 -2.34 5.32 -11.18
N VAL A 118 -2.87 6.50 -10.83
CA VAL A 118 -2.94 7.67 -11.72
C VAL A 118 -1.58 8.36 -11.84
N GLN A 119 -0.95 8.67 -10.74
CA GLN A 119 0.41 9.19 -10.55
C GLN A 119 0.58 10.69 -10.77
N SER A 120 -0.11 11.35 -11.71
CA SER A 120 0.00 12.78 -11.96
C SER A 120 -1.21 13.32 -12.72
N ALA A 121 -1.47 14.63 -12.59
CA ALA A 121 -2.44 15.38 -13.40
C ALA A 121 -1.83 15.96 -14.68
N SER A 122 -0.55 15.70 -14.97
CA SER A 122 0.15 16.22 -16.15
C SER A 122 0.52 15.08 -17.10
N ASP A 123 0.03 15.12 -18.35
CA ASP A 123 0.38 14.13 -19.37
C ASP A 123 1.89 14.12 -19.66
N THR A 124 2.58 15.26 -19.50
CA THR A 124 4.04 15.34 -19.62
C THR A 124 4.75 14.56 -18.50
N GLU A 125 4.28 14.68 -17.25
CA GLU A 125 4.80 13.92 -16.11
C GLU A 125 4.48 12.43 -16.28
N LEU A 126 3.25 12.08 -16.68
CA LEU A 126 2.86 10.71 -16.97
C LEU A 126 3.73 10.06 -18.04
N ALA A 127 4.04 10.77 -19.13
CA ALA A 127 4.93 10.27 -20.17
C ALA A 127 6.36 10.01 -19.65
N ARG A 128 6.89 10.90 -18.80
CA ARG A 128 8.20 10.72 -18.15
C ARG A 128 8.23 9.52 -17.19
N LEU A 129 7.11 9.28 -16.50
CA LEU A 129 6.91 8.10 -15.64
C LEU A 129 6.68 6.80 -16.45
N GLY A 130 6.62 6.87 -17.78
CA GLY A 130 6.34 5.72 -18.63
C GLY A 130 4.92 5.17 -18.49
N ARG A 131 3.96 6.04 -18.08
CA ARG A 131 2.55 5.67 -17.99
C ARG A 131 1.92 5.62 -19.38
N LEU A 132 1.03 4.64 -19.60
CA LEU A 132 0.38 4.41 -20.89
C LEU A 132 -0.95 5.13 -21.03
N HIS A 133 -1.44 5.76 -19.97
CA HIS A 133 -2.70 6.50 -19.95
C HIS A 133 -2.47 8.01 -19.88
N SER A 134 -3.43 8.79 -20.33
CA SER A 134 -3.52 10.23 -20.12
C SER A 134 -4.30 10.56 -18.84
N PHE A 135 -4.17 11.78 -18.35
CA PHE A 135 -4.94 12.24 -17.18
C PHE A 135 -6.45 12.19 -17.44
N GLU A 136 -6.89 12.51 -18.66
CA GLU A 136 -8.31 12.39 -19.04
C GLU A 136 -8.81 10.94 -18.97
N GLN A 137 -8.02 9.96 -19.42
CA GLN A 137 -8.35 8.54 -19.29
C GLN A 137 -8.40 8.10 -17.82
N ALA A 138 -7.57 8.67 -16.95
CA ALA A 138 -7.62 8.39 -15.53
C ALA A 138 -8.94 8.88 -14.89
N LYS A 139 -9.38 10.11 -15.21
CA LYS A 139 -10.67 10.63 -14.76
C LYS A 139 -11.84 9.76 -15.23
N GLN A 140 -11.83 9.35 -16.49
CA GLN A 140 -12.86 8.47 -17.05
C GLN A 140 -12.87 7.12 -16.35
N SER A 141 -11.71 6.56 -16.00
CA SER A 141 -11.60 5.29 -15.29
C SER A 141 -12.19 5.37 -13.87
N VAL A 142 -11.96 6.47 -13.16
CA VAL A 142 -12.59 6.73 -11.86
C VAL A 142 -14.10 6.80 -11.98
N MET A 143 -14.62 7.58 -12.93
CA MET A 143 -16.06 7.69 -13.19
C MET A 143 -16.69 6.32 -13.52
N MET A 144 -16.03 5.52 -14.36
CA MET A 144 -16.50 4.18 -14.71
C MET A 144 -16.54 3.26 -13.49
N ALA A 145 -15.55 3.31 -12.59
CA ALA A 145 -15.55 2.52 -11.37
C ALA A 145 -16.73 2.90 -10.45
N GLN A 146 -16.96 4.20 -10.25
CA GLN A 146 -18.11 4.68 -9.47
C GLN A 146 -19.45 4.26 -10.10
N GLN A 147 -19.59 4.37 -11.40
CA GLN A 147 -20.79 3.92 -12.12
C GLN A 147 -20.98 2.39 -12.06
N ALA A 148 -19.90 1.62 -11.94
CA ALA A 148 -19.97 0.16 -11.76
C ALA A 148 -20.38 -0.25 -10.34
N GLY A 149 -20.40 0.70 -9.38
CA GLY A 149 -20.86 0.52 -8.00
C GLY A 149 -19.79 0.68 -6.93
N PHE A 150 -18.51 0.93 -7.29
CA PHE A 150 -17.46 1.15 -6.28
C PHE A 150 -17.68 2.48 -5.55
N GLU A 151 -18.00 2.40 -4.27
CA GLU A 151 -18.13 3.56 -3.39
C GLU A 151 -16.82 3.95 -2.69
N ASN A 152 -15.84 3.04 -2.65
CA ASN A 152 -14.52 3.27 -2.09
C ASN A 152 -13.48 3.24 -3.23
N VAL A 153 -13.20 4.42 -3.77
CA VAL A 153 -12.23 4.63 -4.85
C VAL A 153 -11.03 5.40 -4.33
N SER A 154 -9.85 4.82 -4.53
CA SER A 154 -8.55 5.41 -4.23
C SER A 154 -7.82 5.78 -5.52
N VAL A 155 -7.07 6.87 -5.50
CA VAL A 155 -6.15 7.26 -6.58
C VAL A 155 -4.76 7.51 -6.01
N ASP A 156 -3.73 7.11 -6.75
CA ASP A 156 -2.35 7.28 -6.31
C ASP A 156 -1.73 8.50 -7.01
N LEU A 157 -1.06 9.33 -6.24
CA LEU A 157 -0.26 10.50 -6.67
C LEU A 157 1.20 10.26 -6.31
N MET A 158 2.10 10.40 -7.27
CA MET A 158 3.54 10.33 -7.03
C MET A 158 4.09 11.75 -6.92
N LEU A 159 4.81 12.02 -5.83
CA LEU A 159 5.43 13.31 -5.53
C LEU A 159 6.92 13.29 -5.85
N GLY A 160 7.49 14.45 -6.18
CA GLY A 160 8.91 14.58 -6.50
C GLY A 160 9.29 14.01 -7.86
N THR A 161 8.35 13.93 -8.79
CA THR A 161 8.59 13.44 -10.15
C THR A 161 9.27 14.49 -11.03
N PRO A 162 9.97 14.10 -12.12
CA PRO A 162 10.66 15.05 -12.99
C PRO A 162 9.72 16.14 -13.54
N GLY A 163 10.00 17.40 -13.18
CA GLY A 163 9.26 18.57 -13.63
C GLY A 163 7.94 18.85 -12.93
N GLN A 164 7.63 18.12 -11.86
CA GLN A 164 6.46 18.35 -11.03
C GLN A 164 6.57 19.66 -10.25
N ASN A 165 5.44 20.30 -10.01
CA ASN A 165 5.29 21.51 -9.22
C ASN A 165 3.98 21.50 -8.43
N GLU A 166 3.81 22.47 -7.52
CA GLU A 166 2.60 22.59 -6.69
C GLU A 166 1.32 22.67 -7.53
N GLN A 167 1.34 23.35 -8.66
CA GLN A 167 0.16 23.53 -9.50
C GLN A 167 -0.35 22.20 -10.09
N SER A 168 0.56 21.28 -10.45
CA SER A 168 0.15 19.95 -10.94
C SER A 168 -0.42 19.09 -9.81
N VAL A 169 0.09 19.23 -8.59
CA VAL A 169 -0.42 18.58 -7.39
C VAL A 169 -1.79 19.11 -7.02
N ASP A 170 -1.96 20.44 -6.97
CA ASP A 170 -3.22 21.09 -6.67
C ASP A 170 -4.31 20.68 -7.68
N HIS A 171 -3.96 20.68 -8.95
CA HIS A 171 -4.89 20.25 -10.00
C HIS A 171 -5.32 18.79 -9.85
N PHE A 172 -4.40 17.90 -9.43
CA PHE A 172 -4.71 16.51 -9.13
C PHE A 172 -5.72 16.41 -7.99
N ILE A 173 -5.41 17.04 -6.86
CA ILE A 173 -6.21 16.96 -5.63
C ILE A 173 -7.60 17.53 -5.86
N GLN A 174 -7.69 18.73 -6.45
CA GLN A 174 -8.96 19.37 -6.79
C GLN A 174 -9.82 18.47 -7.69
N THR A 175 -9.23 17.94 -8.80
CA THR A 175 -9.96 17.12 -9.76
C THR A 175 -10.57 15.88 -9.11
N PHE A 176 -9.81 15.15 -8.31
CA PHE A 176 -10.30 13.92 -7.69
C PHE A 176 -11.16 14.16 -6.45
N SER A 177 -10.98 15.29 -5.76
CA SER A 177 -11.92 15.75 -4.74
C SER A 177 -13.30 16.04 -5.35
N ASP A 178 -13.35 16.78 -6.47
CA ASP A 178 -14.59 17.12 -7.19
C ASP A 178 -15.25 15.88 -7.80
N SER A 179 -14.46 14.87 -8.18
CA SER A 179 -14.95 13.58 -8.68
C SER A 179 -15.53 12.68 -7.58
N GLY A 180 -15.45 13.10 -6.30
CA GLY A 180 -16.01 12.36 -5.20
C GLY A 180 -15.20 11.11 -4.79
N VAL A 181 -13.89 11.08 -5.07
CA VAL A 181 -12.96 10.05 -4.59
C VAL A 181 -12.86 10.10 -3.07
N GLN A 182 -12.66 8.97 -2.40
CA GLN A 182 -12.64 8.87 -0.94
C GLN A 182 -11.23 8.78 -0.36
N HIS A 183 -10.23 8.39 -1.15
CA HIS A 183 -8.88 8.12 -0.69
C HIS A 183 -7.85 8.55 -1.74
N ILE A 184 -6.75 9.13 -1.30
CA ILE A 184 -5.60 9.48 -2.14
C ILE A 184 -4.33 8.96 -1.46
N SER A 185 -3.52 8.19 -2.20
CA SER A 185 -2.16 7.83 -1.80
C SER A 185 -1.19 8.87 -2.38
N GLY A 186 -0.46 9.59 -1.54
CA GLY A 186 0.53 10.60 -1.95
C GLY A 186 1.92 10.22 -1.45
N TYR A 187 2.77 9.67 -2.30
CA TYR A 187 4.09 9.18 -1.89
C TYR A 187 5.23 9.76 -2.73
N LEU A 188 6.33 10.09 -2.06
CA LEU A 188 7.54 10.59 -2.69
C LEU A 188 8.16 9.51 -3.59
N LEU A 189 8.57 9.90 -4.79
CA LEU A 189 9.33 9.04 -5.70
C LEU A 189 10.64 8.62 -5.04
N LYS A 190 10.80 7.32 -4.83
CA LYS A 190 12.05 6.71 -4.43
C LYS A 190 12.69 6.02 -5.63
N ILE A 191 13.94 6.36 -5.90
CA ILE A 191 14.69 5.75 -7.01
C ILE A 191 15.38 4.49 -6.49
N GLU A 192 14.75 3.35 -6.76
CA GLU A 192 15.26 2.06 -6.28
C GLU A 192 16.41 1.55 -7.16
N PRO A 193 17.49 0.99 -6.54
CA PRO A 193 18.59 0.37 -7.27
C PRO A 193 18.10 -0.71 -8.24
N GLY A 194 18.73 -0.80 -9.41
CA GLY A 194 18.37 -1.78 -10.43
C GLY A 194 17.22 -1.38 -11.36
N THR A 195 16.47 -0.32 -11.05
CA THR A 195 15.43 0.21 -11.93
C THR A 195 16.01 0.95 -13.15
N PRO A 196 15.26 1.09 -14.25
CA PRO A 196 15.65 1.96 -15.35
C PRO A 196 15.91 3.41 -14.90
N PHE A 197 15.13 3.97 -13.98
CA PHE A 197 15.34 5.32 -13.46
C PHE A 197 16.70 5.46 -12.76
N ALA A 198 17.11 4.49 -11.94
CA ALA A 198 18.45 4.51 -11.34
C ALA A 198 19.56 4.46 -12.40
N ARG A 199 19.40 3.63 -13.44
CA ARG A 199 20.38 3.55 -14.54
C ARG A 199 20.46 4.81 -15.40
N GLN A 200 19.35 5.53 -15.51
CA GLN A 200 19.24 6.79 -16.28
C GLN A 200 19.65 8.02 -15.47
N HIS A 201 19.98 7.85 -14.19
CA HIS A 201 20.28 8.95 -13.28
C HIS A 201 19.17 10.01 -13.26
N ILE A 202 17.93 9.57 -13.15
CA ILE A 202 16.75 10.44 -13.23
C ILE A 202 16.71 11.48 -12.10
N GLU A 203 17.39 11.23 -10.97
CA GLU A 203 17.55 12.14 -9.85
C GLU A 203 18.07 13.53 -10.27
N LYS A 204 18.81 13.62 -11.36
CA LYS A 204 19.37 14.88 -11.88
C LYS A 204 18.32 15.85 -12.44
N VAL A 205 17.13 15.33 -12.75
CA VAL A 205 16.00 16.10 -13.31
C VAL A 205 14.76 16.06 -12.42
N CYS A 206 14.83 15.35 -11.29
CA CYS A 206 13.85 15.44 -10.21
C CYS A 206 14.07 16.70 -9.37
N PRO A 207 13.05 17.18 -8.64
CA PRO A 207 13.24 18.16 -7.58
C PRO A 207 14.31 17.66 -6.57
N ASP A 208 15.07 18.59 -6.00
CA ASP A 208 15.98 18.26 -4.90
C ASP A 208 15.21 17.87 -3.62
N GLU A 209 15.96 17.47 -2.58
CA GLU A 209 15.37 16.99 -1.34
C GLU A 209 14.53 18.09 -0.64
N GLU A 210 14.99 19.35 -0.64
CA GLU A 210 14.29 20.48 -0.03
C GLU A 210 12.97 20.76 -0.76
N THR A 211 13.03 20.88 -2.08
CA THR A 211 11.84 21.07 -2.92
C THR A 211 10.85 19.90 -2.80
N SER A 212 11.35 18.67 -2.73
CA SER A 212 10.51 17.48 -2.53
C SER A 212 9.84 17.45 -1.17
N ALA A 213 10.55 17.90 -0.13
CA ALA A 213 10.00 18.04 1.23
C ALA A 213 8.91 19.12 1.28
N ASP A 214 9.15 20.28 0.67
CA ASP A 214 8.18 21.36 0.59
C ASP A 214 6.92 20.91 -0.17
N LEU A 215 7.10 20.20 -1.29
CA LEU A 215 5.99 19.65 -2.07
C LEU A 215 5.16 18.63 -1.25
N TYR A 216 5.82 17.80 -0.45
CA TYR A 216 5.11 16.87 0.46
C TYR A 216 4.30 17.60 1.52
N LEU A 217 4.88 18.62 2.16
CA LEU A 217 4.18 19.43 3.16
C LEU A 217 3.02 20.22 2.54
N HIS A 218 3.22 20.82 1.37
CA HIS A 218 2.17 21.46 0.59
C HIS A 218 1.03 20.48 0.26
N THR A 219 1.37 19.25 -0.16
CA THR A 219 0.39 18.21 -0.46
C THR A 219 -0.48 17.89 0.76
N ILE A 220 0.11 17.74 1.96
CA ILE A 220 -0.66 17.49 3.19
C ILE A 220 -1.67 18.61 3.43
N GLU A 221 -1.23 19.88 3.32
CA GLU A 221 -2.09 21.03 3.53
C GLU A 221 -3.25 21.08 2.51
N GLN A 222 -2.97 20.82 1.24
CA GLN A 222 -4.01 20.79 0.20
C GLN A 222 -4.98 19.63 0.39
N MET A 223 -4.49 18.43 0.71
CA MET A 223 -5.34 17.27 1.01
C MET A 223 -6.33 17.58 2.14
N GLU A 224 -5.83 18.17 3.23
CA GLU A 224 -6.66 18.53 4.38
C GLU A 224 -7.75 19.58 4.02
N ARG A 225 -7.40 20.59 3.23
CA ARG A 225 -8.35 21.60 2.72
C ARG A 225 -9.48 20.97 1.88
N HIS A 226 -9.21 19.83 1.23
CA HIS A 226 -10.19 19.10 0.42
C HIS A 226 -10.86 17.95 1.19
N GLY A 227 -10.64 17.85 2.52
CA GLY A 227 -11.28 16.89 3.41
C GLY A 227 -10.65 15.49 3.39
N PHE A 228 -9.45 15.34 2.84
CA PHE A 228 -8.65 14.13 2.95
C PHE A 228 -7.70 14.27 4.13
N LEU A 229 -7.97 13.56 5.22
CA LEU A 229 -7.12 13.58 6.40
C LEU A 229 -5.98 12.58 6.23
N GLN A 230 -4.75 13.03 6.52
CA GLN A 230 -3.62 12.12 6.59
C GLN A 230 -3.84 11.14 7.74
N TYR A 231 -3.73 9.83 7.50
CA TYR A 231 -3.82 8.81 8.56
C TYR A 231 -2.51 8.02 8.75
N GLU A 232 -1.65 8.02 7.72
CA GLU A 232 -0.29 7.50 7.81
C GLU A 232 0.64 8.27 6.84
N VAL A 233 1.92 7.92 6.80
CA VAL A 233 2.98 8.67 6.12
C VAL A 233 2.69 9.04 4.66
N SER A 234 1.93 8.21 3.92
CA SER A 234 1.67 8.39 2.49
C SER A 234 0.20 8.38 2.10
N ASN A 235 -0.73 8.11 3.02
CA ASN A 235 -2.12 7.92 2.67
C ASN A 235 -3.06 8.91 3.37
N PHE A 236 -4.02 9.38 2.58
CA PHE A 236 -5.01 10.39 2.95
C PHE A 236 -6.41 9.88 2.61
N ALA A 237 -7.35 10.05 3.51
CA ALA A 237 -8.70 9.56 3.31
C ALA A 237 -9.75 10.52 3.86
N LYS A 238 -10.96 10.47 3.30
CA LYS A 238 -12.14 10.97 4.00
C LYS A 238 -12.40 10.06 5.22
N PRO A 239 -12.93 10.59 6.33
CA PRO A 239 -13.15 9.79 7.53
C PRO A 239 -13.95 8.51 7.25
N GLY A 240 -13.43 7.35 7.70
CA GLY A 240 -14.01 6.03 7.51
C GLY A 240 -13.63 5.32 6.20
N PHE A 241 -12.75 5.92 5.37
CA PHE A 241 -12.27 5.34 4.11
C PHE A 241 -10.76 5.03 4.13
N GLU A 242 -10.16 4.99 5.30
CA GLU A 242 -8.77 4.54 5.47
C GLU A 242 -8.63 3.08 4.99
N SER A 243 -7.56 2.76 4.26
CA SER A 243 -7.31 1.37 3.82
C SER A 243 -7.08 0.46 5.03
N ARG A 244 -8.06 -0.42 5.30
CA ARG A 244 -7.98 -1.34 6.45
C ARG A 244 -6.84 -2.34 6.30
N HIS A 245 -6.58 -2.76 5.07
CA HIS A 245 -5.46 -3.68 4.81
C HIS A 245 -4.10 -3.03 5.09
N ASN A 246 -3.87 -1.78 4.63
CA ASN A 246 -2.63 -1.07 4.90
C ASN A 246 -2.46 -0.78 6.40
N LEU A 247 -3.55 -0.47 7.09
CA LEU A 247 -3.53 -0.26 8.54
C LEU A 247 -3.09 -1.51 9.31
N LYS A 248 -3.33 -2.73 8.81
CA LYS A 248 -2.81 -3.96 9.45
C LYS A 248 -1.28 -3.96 9.48
N TYR A 249 -0.64 -3.57 8.39
CA TYR A 249 0.82 -3.48 8.36
C TYR A 249 1.34 -2.50 9.42
N TRP A 250 0.78 -1.30 9.45
CA TRP A 250 1.20 -0.25 10.39
C TRP A 250 0.85 -0.56 11.85
N ASN A 251 -0.22 -1.29 12.09
CA ASN A 251 -0.59 -1.75 13.43
C ASN A 251 0.19 -2.99 13.89
N CYS A 252 1.05 -3.54 13.06
CA CYS A 252 1.73 -4.82 13.32
C CYS A 252 0.72 -5.95 13.59
N GLU A 253 -0.38 -5.98 12.80
CA GLU A 253 -1.40 -7.03 12.83
C GLU A 253 -1.08 -8.13 11.82
N GLU A 254 -1.65 -9.31 12.03
CA GLU A 254 -1.37 -10.47 11.20
C GLU A 254 -1.99 -10.38 9.81
N TYR A 255 -1.20 -10.83 8.84
CA TYR A 255 -1.63 -10.99 7.46
C TYR A 255 -0.91 -12.15 6.78
N LEU A 256 -1.58 -12.76 5.81
CA LEU A 256 -1.07 -13.85 4.99
C LEU A 256 -0.90 -13.36 3.55
N GLY A 257 0.34 -13.36 3.07
CA GLY A 257 0.67 -13.05 1.68
C GLY A 257 0.76 -14.33 0.84
N ILE A 258 0.19 -14.32 -0.35
CA ILE A 258 0.20 -15.45 -1.29
C ILE A 258 0.67 -14.98 -2.66
N GLY A 259 1.61 -15.71 -3.24
CA GLY A 259 2.19 -15.43 -4.56
C GLY A 259 3.65 -14.97 -4.51
N PRO A 260 4.37 -15.03 -5.65
CA PRO A 260 5.77 -14.63 -5.72
C PRO A 260 5.99 -13.20 -5.22
N ALA A 261 6.99 -12.99 -4.39
CA ALA A 261 7.31 -11.73 -3.69
C ALA A 261 6.31 -11.31 -2.58
N ALA A 262 5.28 -12.09 -2.27
CA ALA A 262 4.39 -11.78 -1.17
C ALA A 262 5.08 -12.07 0.18
N HIS A 263 4.90 -11.17 1.14
CA HIS A 263 5.35 -11.32 2.53
C HIS A 263 4.16 -11.65 3.42
N SER A 264 4.43 -12.26 4.56
CA SER A 264 3.44 -12.63 5.59
C SER A 264 3.95 -12.27 6.98
N PHE A 265 3.02 -11.97 7.87
CA PHE A 265 3.23 -11.94 9.31
C PHE A 265 2.12 -12.75 9.97
N LEU A 266 2.43 -13.93 10.48
CA LEU A 266 1.46 -14.87 11.01
C LEU A 266 2.07 -15.63 12.19
N ASP A 267 1.31 -15.75 13.29
CA ASP A 267 1.72 -16.44 14.52
C ASP A 267 3.12 -15.98 15.03
N GLY A 268 3.34 -14.64 14.98
CA GLY A 268 4.59 -14.03 15.43
C GLY A 268 5.78 -14.21 14.50
N LYS A 269 5.61 -14.81 13.33
CA LYS A 269 6.68 -15.09 12.36
C LYS A 269 6.50 -14.31 11.08
N ARG A 270 7.64 -13.83 10.54
CA ARG A 270 7.70 -13.27 9.21
C ARG A 270 8.26 -14.28 8.22
N PHE A 271 7.62 -14.39 7.08
CA PHE A 271 8.08 -15.22 5.97
C PHE A 271 7.61 -14.64 4.64
N TYR A 272 8.23 -15.05 3.56
CA TYR A 272 7.93 -14.53 2.22
C TYR A 272 8.14 -15.58 1.15
N PHE A 273 7.55 -15.33 -0.02
CA PHE A 273 7.86 -16.03 -1.26
C PHE A 273 8.93 -15.28 -2.04
N GLU A 274 9.91 -16.01 -2.58
CA GLU A 274 10.91 -15.41 -3.49
C GLU A 274 10.26 -14.84 -4.76
N ARG A 275 10.97 -13.95 -5.45
CA ARG A 275 10.56 -13.35 -6.73
C ARG A 275 10.71 -14.36 -7.88
N ASP A 276 10.07 -15.52 -7.78
CA ASP A 276 10.16 -16.64 -8.73
C ASP A 276 8.79 -17.18 -9.13
N LEU A 277 8.21 -16.62 -10.20
CA LEU A 277 6.93 -17.09 -10.75
C LEU A 277 7.05 -18.52 -11.30
N LYS A 278 8.18 -18.87 -11.93
CA LYS A 278 8.34 -20.18 -12.53
C LYS A 278 8.34 -21.30 -11.48
N GLY A 279 9.14 -21.13 -10.42
CA GLY A 279 9.17 -22.06 -9.30
C GLY A 279 7.80 -22.16 -8.61
N PHE A 280 7.13 -21.02 -8.42
CA PHE A 280 5.78 -20.98 -7.83
C PHE A 280 4.77 -21.79 -8.65
N LEU A 281 4.78 -21.69 -9.98
CA LEU A 281 3.86 -22.43 -10.85
C LEU A 281 4.16 -23.93 -10.90
N GLN A 282 5.40 -24.34 -10.70
CA GLN A 282 5.84 -25.74 -10.76
C GLN A 282 5.72 -26.49 -9.44
N ALA A 283 5.55 -25.78 -8.32
CA ALA A 283 5.50 -26.41 -7.01
C ALA A 283 4.25 -27.25 -6.81
N GLU A 284 4.40 -28.43 -6.24
CA GLU A 284 3.27 -29.25 -5.78
C GLU A 284 2.61 -28.62 -4.56
N ASN A 285 3.41 -28.11 -3.63
CA ASN A 285 2.97 -27.34 -2.47
C ASN A 285 3.77 -26.03 -2.42
N VAL A 286 3.12 -24.90 -2.71
CA VAL A 286 3.80 -23.60 -2.74
C VAL A 286 4.29 -23.16 -1.36
N TRP A 287 3.67 -23.63 -0.27
CA TRP A 287 4.04 -23.24 1.08
C TRP A 287 5.44 -23.74 1.50
N GLU A 288 5.95 -24.78 0.83
CA GLU A 288 7.32 -25.26 1.00
C GLU A 288 8.39 -24.32 0.37
N LEU A 289 7.95 -23.39 -0.51
CA LEU A 289 8.83 -22.39 -1.12
C LEU A 289 9.05 -21.17 -0.22
N THR A 290 8.31 -21.05 0.87
CA THR A 290 8.42 -19.88 1.75
C THR A 290 9.78 -19.83 2.43
N LYS A 291 10.32 -18.64 2.58
CA LYS A 291 11.55 -18.34 3.31
C LYS A 291 11.22 -17.64 4.60
N SER A 292 11.88 -18.05 5.68
CA SER A 292 11.77 -17.35 6.95
C SER A 292 12.45 -15.97 6.86
N ASP A 293 11.81 -14.96 7.43
CA ASP A 293 12.35 -13.61 7.63
C ASP A 293 12.46 -13.29 9.14
N GLY A 294 12.50 -14.32 9.97
CA GLY A 294 12.65 -14.24 11.41
C GLY A 294 11.34 -14.13 12.18
N GLU A 295 11.48 -13.78 13.45
CA GLU A 295 10.35 -13.41 14.30
C GLU A 295 9.99 -11.95 14.10
N GLY A 296 8.71 -11.61 14.20
CA GLY A 296 8.22 -10.26 14.03
C GLY A 296 7.47 -9.75 15.26
N GLY A 297 7.19 -8.45 15.28
CA GLY A 297 6.41 -7.81 16.32
C GLY A 297 7.19 -7.52 17.60
N ASP A 298 8.52 -7.47 17.55
CA ASP A 298 9.35 -6.95 18.64
C ASP A 298 9.18 -5.43 18.82
N LEU A 299 9.79 -4.88 19.84
CA LEU A 299 9.68 -3.44 20.16
C LEU A 299 10.18 -2.56 19.01
N PHE A 300 11.28 -2.95 18.36
CA PHE A 300 11.87 -2.19 17.27
C PHE A 300 10.90 -2.11 16.08
N GLU A 301 10.43 -3.26 15.62
CA GLU A 301 9.51 -3.34 14.50
C GLU A 301 8.17 -2.67 14.81
N TYR A 302 7.63 -2.90 16.02
CA TYR A 302 6.37 -2.28 16.43
C TYR A 302 6.45 -0.75 16.40
N LEU A 303 7.51 -0.15 16.97
CA LEU A 303 7.72 1.29 16.91
C LEU A 303 7.93 1.80 15.50
N MET A 304 8.73 1.09 14.69
CA MET A 304 8.98 1.42 13.30
C MET A 304 7.67 1.49 12.49
N LEU A 305 6.75 0.59 12.71
CA LEU A 305 5.46 0.53 12.03
C LEU A 305 4.47 1.56 12.60
N ARG A 306 4.32 1.62 13.92
CA ARG A 306 3.34 2.47 14.61
C ARG A 306 3.62 3.97 14.43
N LEU A 307 4.88 4.37 14.37
CA LEU A 307 5.26 5.76 14.12
C LEU A 307 5.11 6.21 12.65
N ARG A 308 4.70 5.30 11.76
CA ARG A 308 4.20 5.69 10.42
C ARG A 308 2.76 6.19 10.44
N LEU A 309 2.00 5.90 11.49
CA LEU A 309 0.63 6.39 11.67
C LEU A 309 0.62 7.78 12.28
N VAL A 310 -0.27 8.64 11.80
CA VAL A 310 -0.50 9.98 12.39
C VAL A 310 -0.92 9.86 13.84
N LYS A 311 -1.73 8.84 14.19
CA LYS A 311 -2.10 8.57 15.58
C LYS A 311 -0.95 8.07 16.45
N GLY A 312 0.18 7.66 15.86
CA GLY A 312 1.36 7.20 16.59
C GLY A 312 1.10 6.02 17.53
N VAL A 313 1.78 6.01 18.69
CA VAL A 313 1.76 4.93 19.68
C VAL A 313 1.56 5.49 21.09
N LYS A 314 0.83 4.77 21.95
CA LYS A 314 0.71 5.10 23.38
C LYS A 314 1.76 4.38 24.19
N LEU A 315 2.26 5.05 25.25
CA LEU A 315 3.18 4.42 26.20
C LEU A 315 2.55 3.22 26.92
N SER A 316 1.24 3.29 27.22
CA SER A 316 0.50 2.16 27.81
C SER A 316 0.50 0.94 26.85
N GLU A 317 0.30 1.12 25.54
CA GLU A 317 0.39 0.05 24.55
C GLU A 317 1.78 -0.60 24.54
N LEU A 318 2.84 0.21 24.65
CA LEU A 318 4.22 -0.27 24.71
C LEU A 318 4.50 -1.01 26.03
N HIS A 319 4.04 -0.46 27.16
CA HIS A 319 4.20 -1.08 28.46
C HIS A 319 3.52 -2.45 28.52
N ASP A 320 2.26 -2.55 28.06
CA ASP A 320 1.49 -3.78 28.07
C ASP A 320 2.11 -4.88 27.19
N ARG A 321 2.76 -4.48 26.09
CA ARG A 321 3.33 -5.42 25.13
C ARG A 321 4.79 -5.78 25.42
N PHE A 322 5.61 -4.83 25.92
CA PHE A 322 7.06 -4.97 26.03
C PHE A 322 7.63 -4.75 27.45
N GLY A 323 6.79 -4.32 28.40
CA GLY A 323 7.19 -4.10 29.80
C GLY A 323 7.94 -2.80 30.05
N GLU A 324 8.79 -2.79 31.09
CA GLU A 324 9.46 -1.58 31.57
C GLU A 324 10.52 -0.99 30.62
N GLN A 325 10.88 -1.70 29.58
CA GLN A 325 11.85 -1.23 28.56
C GLN A 325 11.40 0.02 27.81
N THR A 326 10.17 0.48 28.03
CA THR A 326 9.59 1.66 27.35
C THR A 326 9.88 2.99 28.05
N GLN A 327 10.41 2.99 29.28
CA GLN A 327 10.69 4.23 30.03
C GLN A 327 11.68 5.16 29.30
N PRO A 328 12.82 4.69 28.76
CA PRO A 328 13.76 5.55 28.07
C PRO A 328 13.17 6.19 26.80
N ILE A 329 12.23 5.52 26.14
CA ILE A 329 11.53 6.03 24.95
C ILE A 329 10.76 7.30 25.31
N ALA A 330 10.04 7.33 26.44
CA ALA A 330 9.29 8.50 26.90
C ALA A 330 10.20 9.70 27.15
N GLU A 331 11.34 9.49 27.81
CA GLU A 331 12.32 10.54 28.11
C GLU A 331 12.92 11.10 26.81
N ARG A 332 13.23 10.22 25.86
CA ARG A 332 13.77 10.65 24.56
C ARG A 332 12.73 11.39 23.72
N ALA A 333 11.48 10.91 23.70
CA ALA A 333 10.37 11.59 23.03
C ALA A 333 10.16 13.02 23.56
N ALA A 334 10.20 13.21 24.89
CA ALA A 334 10.11 14.53 25.50
C ALA A 334 11.27 15.47 25.10
N PHE A 335 12.45 14.92 24.82
CA PHE A 335 13.56 15.69 24.28
C PHE A 335 13.33 16.09 22.81
N LEU A 336 12.95 15.14 21.95
CA LEU A 336 12.75 15.35 20.51
C LEU A 336 11.58 16.28 20.20
N GLN A 337 10.55 16.30 21.04
CA GLN A 337 9.43 17.24 20.90
C GLN A 337 9.88 18.71 20.85
N LYS A 338 10.94 19.08 21.56
CA LYS A 338 11.47 20.45 21.57
C LYS A 338 11.95 20.91 20.20
N HIS A 339 12.21 19.97 19.29
CA HIS A 339 12.63 20.24 17.92
C HIS A 339 11.46 20.28 16.91
N GLY A 340 10.22 20.09 17.38
CA GLY A 340 9.01 20.13 16.53
C GLY A 340 8.86 18.96 15.56
N LEU A 341 9.59 17.87 15.77
CA LEU A 341 9.61 16.69 14.90
C LEU A 341 8.58 15.63 15.30
N LEU A 342 8.21 15.62 16.58
CA LEU A 342 7.18 14.76 17.12
C LEU A 342 6.34 15.52 18.15
N LEU A 343 5.20 14.94 18.48
CA LEU A 343 4.29 15.36 19.53
C LEU A 343 4.32 14.29 20.63
N PHE A 344 4.45 14.75 21.88
CA PHE A 344 4.39 13.90 23.07
C PHE A 344 3.60 14.60 24.16
N ASP A 345 2.46 14.04 24.53
CA ASP A 345 1.54 14.61 25.54
C ASP A 345 1.71 13.95 26.94
N GLY A 346 2.75 13.14 27.12
CA GLY A 346 3.01 12.34 28.32
C GLY A 346 2.48 10.91 28.22
N GLU A 347 1.63 10.61 27.26
CA GLU A 347 1.05 9.28 27.02
C GLU A 347 1.26 8.80 25.57
N ARG A 348 1.14 9.69 24.59
CA ARG A 348 1.18 9.34 23.17
C ARG A 348 2.36 10.02 22.48
N ILE A 349 3.07 9.22 21.67
CA ILE A 349 4.12 9.69 20.76
C ILE A 349 3.58 9.60 19.33
N SER A 350 3.64 10.70 18.58
CA SER A 350 3.28 10.74 17.15
C SER A 350 4.21 11.69 16.40
N LEU A 351 4.44 11.43 15.11
CA LEU A 351 5.27 12.30 14.29
C LEU A 351 4.45 13.49 13.77
N THR A 352 5.11 14.64 13.64
CA THR A 352 4.57 15.78 12.89
C THR A 352 4.73 15.53 11.37
N PRO A 353 4.07 16.30 10.49
CA PRO A 353 4.35 16.25 9.05
C PRO A 353 5.84 16.39 8.71
N LYS A 354 6.57 17.26 9.40
CA LYS A 354 8.03 17.39 9.26
C LYS A 354 8.77 16.16 9.78
N GLY A 355 8.27 15.55 10.86
CA GLY A 355 8.82 14.32 11.41
C GLY A 355 8.71 13.13 10.47
N PHE A 356 7.65 13.05 9.66
CA PHE A 356 7.51 11.98 8.66
C PHE A 356 8.63 11.99 7.61
N LEU A 357 9.11 13.17 7.21
CA LEU A 357 10.20 13.30 6.24
C LEU A 357 11.51 12.66 6.72
N ILE A 358 11.76 12.64 8.01
CA ILE A 358 12.97 12.07 8.64
C ILE A 358 12.63 10.96 9.64
N SER A 359 11.50 10.32 9.45
CA SER A 359 10.95 9.33 10.39
C SER A 359 11.92 8.19 10.73
N ASN A 360 12.71 7.69 9.76
CA ASN A 360 13.71 6.66 10.02
C ASN A 360 14.74 7.11 11.08
N SER A 361 15.25 8.33 10.95
CA SER A 361 16.22 8.88 11.90
C SER A 361 15.62 9.07 13.29
N ILE A 362 14.37 9.52 13.38
CA ILE A 362 13.67 9.69 14.66
C ILE A 362 13.43 8.32 15.32
N ILE A 363 13.01 7.31 14.55
CA ILE A 363 12.74 5.97 15.07
C ILE A 363 14.03 5.33 15.59
N VAL A 364 15.13 5.40 14.84
CA VAL A 364 16.43 4.90 15.28
C VAL A 364 16.87 5.62 16.56
N ASP A 365 16.77 6.94 16.62
CA ASP A 365 17.13 7.74 17.79
C ASP A 365 16.30 7.40 19.03
N LEU A 366 15.00 7.12 18.88
CA LEU A 366 14.14 6.66 19.98
C LEU A 366 14.56 5.29 20.52
N LEU A 367 15.09 4.42 19.65
CA LEU A 367 15.43 3.04 19.97
C LEU A 367 16.88 2.85 20.45
N GLU A 368 17.78 3.79 20.17
CA GLU A 368 19.18 3.72 20.67
C GLU A 368 19.28 3.78 22.21
N TYR A 369 18.21 4.17 22.87
CA TYR A 369 18.15 4.34 24.34
C TYR A 369 17.27 3.27 25.02
N CYS A 370 16.87 2.21 24.31
CA CYS A 370 16.02 1.13 24.82
C CYS A 370 16.80 -0.08 25.31
#